data_4eef9e8b2601fdd2afed72e676bfbded
#
_entry.id   4eef9e8b2601fdd2afed72e676bfbded
#
_cell.length_a   1.000
_cell.length_b   1.000
_cell.length_c   1.000
_cell.angle_alpha   90.00
_cell.angle_beta   90.00
_cell.angle_gamma   90.00
#
_symmetry.space_group_name_H-M   'P 1'
#
loop_
_entity.id
_entity.type
_entity.pdbx_description
1 polymer ?
#
loop_
_entity_poly.entity_id
_entity_poly.type
_entity_poly.pdbx_seq_one_letter_code
_entity_poly.pdbx_strand_id
1 'polypeptide(L)' 'MEVKVLGPGCAKCTEAEKIMTAAIAEAGVTATIEKISDFQQIAKFGVFSTPAVVIDGAVKCVGKVPGKAEALAWLRN' A
#
# COMPACT_ATOMS: atom_id res chain seq x y z
N MET A 1 -5.92 -2.43 11.65
CA MET A 1 -4.77 -2.44 10.73
C MET A 1 -4.85 -1.23 9.81
N GLU A 2 -3.77 -0.50 9.71
CA GLU A 2 -3.69 0.68 8.84
C GLU A 2 -2.86 0.37 7.62
N VAL A 3 -3.47 0.51 6.45
CA VAL A 3 -2.79 0.29 5.18
C VAL A 3 -2.67 1.64 4.48
N LYS A 4 -1.46 1.99 4.08
CA LYS A 4 -1.20 3.24 3.36
C LYS A 4 -0.58 2.93 2.01
N VAL A 5 -1.14 3.53 0.96
CA VAL A 5 -0.60 3.42 -0.38
C VAL A 5 0.01 4.77 -0.73
N LEU A 6 1.31 4.78 -0.94
CA LEU A 6 2.08 6.00 -1.16
C LEU A 6 2.31 6.21 -2.65
N GLY A 7 1.93 7.36 -3.15
CA GLY A 7 2.17 7.71 -4.54
C GLY A 7 1.35 8.89 -5.02
N PRO A 8 1.81 9.59 -6.06
CA PRO A 8 1.17 10.81 -6.54
C PRO A 8 -0.10 10.59 -7.38
N GLY A 9 -0.65 9.38 -7.43
CA GLY A 9 -1.87 9.11 -8.16
C GLY A 9 -1.65 8.67 -9.61
N CYS A 10 -0.47 8.15 -9.93
CA CYS A 10 -0.20 7.59 -11.26
C CYS A 10 -0.96 6.27 -11.45
N ALA A 11 -0.96 5.75 -12.68
CA ALA A 11 -1.68 4.51 -13.00
C ALA A 11 -1.25 3.34 -12.10
N LYS A 12 0.05 3.21 -11.84
CA LYS A 12 0.57 2.16 -10.99
C LYS A 12 0.14 2.34 -9.53
N CYS A 13 0.07 3.58 -9.07
CA CYS A 13 -0.38 3.87 -7.70
C CYS A 13 -1.86 3.50 -7.54
N THR A 14 -2.67 3.81 -8.54
CA THR A 14 -4.09 3.45 -8.54
C THR A 14 -4.26 1.93 -8.57
N GLU A 15 -3.43 1.24 -9.35
CA GLU A 15 -3.47 -0.21 -9.42
C GLU A 15 -3.09 -0.85 -8.08
N ALA A 16 -2.05 -0.32 -7.42
CA ALA A 16 -1.66 -0.79 -6.10
C ALA A 16 -2.80 -0.62 -5.09
N GLU A 17 -3.48 0.51 -5.13
CA GLU A 17 -4.62 0.76 -4.26
C GLU A 17 -5.74 -0.25 -4.50
N LYS A 18 -6.05 -0.53 -5.77
CA LYS A 18 -7.08 -1.51 -6.12
C LYS A 18 -6.72 -2.91 -5.61
N ILE A 19 -5.47 -3.29 -5.76
CA ILE A 19 -5.00 -4.61 -5.30
C ILE A 19 -5.11 -4.71 -3.79
N MET A 20 -4.68 -3.68 -3.05
CA MET A 20 -4.77 -3.67 -1.61
C MET A 20 -6.22 -3.70 -1.13
N THR A 21 -7.10 -2.95 -1.77
CA THR A 21 -8.52 -2.94 -1.43
C THR A 21 -9.13 -4.32 -1.63
N ALA A 22 -8.84 -4.96 -2.76
CA ALA A 22 -9.34 -6.30 -3.06
C ALA A 22 -8.79 -7.33 -2.08
N ALA A 23 -7.51 -7.22 -1.73
CA ALA A 23 -6.87 -8.14 -0.80
C ALA A 23 -7.46 -8.03 0.61
N ILE A 24 -7.75 -6.81 1.05
CA ILE A 24 -8.38 -6.57 2.36
C ILE A 24 -9.75 -7.26 2.39
N ALA A 25 -10.55 -7.08 1.34
CA ALA A 25 -11.87 -7.70 1.27
C ALA A 25 -11.77 -9.22 1.25
N GLU A 26 -10.82 -9.77 0.51
CA GLU A 26 -10.65 -11.22 0.39
C GLU A 26 -10.11 -11.84 1.67
N ALA A 27 -9.18 -11.15 2.34
CA ALA A 27 -8.62 -11.65 3.61
C ALA A 27 -9.62 -11.57 4.76
N GLY A 28 -10.67 -10.76 4.62
CA GLY A 28 -11.67 -10.60 5.66
C GLY A 28 -11.15 -9.89 6.91
N VAL A 29 -10.09 -9.11 6.79
CA VAL A 29 -9.52 -8.37 7.92
C VAL A 29 -10.14 -6.99 8.02
N THR A 30 -10.20 -6.47 9.24
CA THR A 30 -10.63 -5.09 9.47
C THR A 30 -9.42 -4.19 9.27
N ALA A 31 -9.45 -3.41 8.19
CA ALA A 31 -8.35 -2.52 7.85
C ALA A 31 -8.89 -1.24 7.25
N THR A 32 -8.17 -0.14 7.50
CA THR A 32 -8.43 1.12 6.82
C THR A 32 -7.36 1.31 5.76
N ILE A 33 -7.75 1.87 4.62
CA ILE A 33 -6.80 2.16 3.56
C ILE A 33 -6.76 3.67 3.33
N GLU A 34 -5.56 4.20 3.28
CA GLU A 34 -5.33 5.63 3.06
C GLU A 34 -4.35 5.80 1.92
N LYS A 35 -4.66 6.72 1.01
CA LYS A 35 -3.78 7.05 -0.10
C LYS A 35 -3.03 8.33 0.24
N ILE A 36 -1.71 8.28 0.20
CA ILE A 36 -0.85 9.42 0.50
C ILE A 36 -0.14 9.85 -0.78
N SER A 37 -0.43 11.06 -1.26
CA SER A 37 0.16 11.58 -2.49
C SER A 37 1.17 12.70 -2.26
N ASP A 38 1.31 13.19 -1.05
CA ASP A 38 2.24 14.25 -0.71
C ASP A 38 3.66 13.69 -0.59
N PHE A 39 4.57 14.17 -1.44
CA PHE A 39 5.95 13.70 -1.47
C PHE A 39 6.68 13.90 -0.15
N GLN A 40 6.36 14.97 0.60
CA GLN A 40 6.99 15.19 1.89
C GLN A 40 6.62 14.10 2.88
N GLN A 41 5.36 13.71 2.89
CA GLN A 41 4.90 12.62 3.77
C GLN A 41 5.45 11.28 3.32
N ILE A 42 5.50 11.03 2.01
CA ILE A 42 6.08 9.81 1.47
C ILE A 42 7.55 9.69 1.90
N ALA A 43 8.30 10.78 1.83
CA ALA A 43 9.70 10.78 2.22
C ALA A 43 9.90 10.48 3.70
N LYS A 44 8.94 10.85 4.55
CA LYS A 44 9.01 10.56 6.00
C LYS A 44 8.99 9.08 6.30
N PHE A 45 8.43 8.27 5.40
CA PHE A 45 8.47 6.81 5.53
C PHE A 45 9.79 6.21 5.03
N GLY A 46 10.71 7.05 4.55
CA GLY A 46 11.95 6.58 3.95
C GLY A 46 11.78 6.03 2.54
N VAL A 47 10.69 6.39 1.88
CA VAL A 47 10.32 5.88 0.56
C VAL A 47 10.63 6.95 -0.49
N PHE A 48 11.39 6.58 -1.51
CA PHE A 48 11.77 7.48 -2.59
C PHE A 48 11.34 6.98 -3.96
N SER A 49 10.64 5.86 -4.01
CA SER A 49 10.07 5.31 -5.25
C SER A 49 8.62 4.95 -4.99
N THR A 50 7.76 5.18 -5.98
CA THR A 50 6.33 4.89 -5.86
C THR A 50 5.88 3.98 -7.00
N PRO A 51 4.82 3.19 -6.81
CA PRO A 51 4.00 3.10 -5.60
C PRO A 51 4.69 2.34 -4.48
N ALA A 52 4.28 2.60 -3.26
CA ALA A 52 4.76 1.88 -2.09
C ALA A 52 3.58 1.55 -1.19
N VAL A 53 3.71 0.47 -0.41
CA VAL A 53 2.67 0.05 0.52
C VAL A 53 3.26 -0.02 1.92
N VAL A 54 2.57 0.59 2.87
CA VAL A 54 2.93 0.58 4.29
C VAL A 54 1.78 -0.03 5.06
N ILE A 55 2.07 -0.99 5.94
CA ILE A 55 1.06 -1.63 6.79
C ILE A 55 1.51 -1.49 8.23
N ASP A 56 0.68 -0.83 9.05
CA ASP A 56 0.95 -0.58 10.47
C ASP A 56 2.35 -0.01 10.70
N GLY A 57 2.74 0.94 9.86
CA GLY A 57 4.03 1.61 9.96
C GLY A 57 5.21 0.88 9.34
N ALA A 58 5.01 -0.35 8.85
CA ALA A 58 6.08 -1.13 8.21
C ALA A 58 5.97 -1.03 6.70
N VAL A 59 7.04 -0.61 6.05
CA VAL A 59 7.08 -0.52 4.58
C VAL A 59 7.19 -1.93 4.00
N LYS A 60 6.21 -2.34 3.21
CA LYS A 60 6.14 -3.71 2.67
C LYS A 60 6.68 -3.82 1.25
N CYS A 61 6.48 -2.80 0.43
CA CYS A 61 7.08 -2.76 -0.91
C CYS A 61 7.33 -1.34 -1.33
N VAL A 62 8.30 -1.14 -2.22
CA VAL A 62 8.71 0.17 -2.71
C VAL A 62 8.99 0.07 -4.21
N GLY A 63 8.39 1.00 -4.96
CA GLY A 63 8.69 1.13 -6.39
C GLY A 63 8.08 0.06 -7.28
N LYS A 64 7.10 -0.69 -6.78
CA LYS A 64 6.42 -1.70 -7.60
C LYS A 64 4.97 -1.87 -7.15
N VAL A 65 4.14 -2.35 -8.08
CA VAL A 65 2.77 -2.76 -7.77
C VAL A 65 2.84 -4.15 -7.13
N PRO A 66 2.31 -4.34 -5.92
CA PRO A 66 2.34 -5.67 -5.29
C PRO A 66 1.40 -6.63 -6.02
N GLY A 67 1.76 -7.91 -6.01
CA GLY A 67 0.83 -8.94 -6.46
C GLY A 67 -0.24 -9.18 -5.40
N LYS A 68 -1.41 -9.66 -5.82
CA LYS A 68 -2.50 -9.94 -4.88
C LYS A 68 -2.08 -10.98 -3.84
N ALA A 69 -1.34 -12.00 -4.24
CA ALA A 69 -0.86 -13.04 -3.33
C ALA A 69 0.07 -12.46 -2.26
N GLU A 70 0.96 -11.55 -2.64
CA GLU A 70 1.83 -10.85 -1.70
C GLU A 70 1.01 -10.04 -0.70
N ALA A 71 0.04 -9.28 -1.21
CA ALA A 71 -0.81 -8.44 -0.38
C ALA A 71 -1.59 -9.29 0.62
N LEU A 72 -2.13 -10.41 0.19
CA LEU A 72 -2.85 -11.32 1.08
C LEU A 72 -1.93 -11.87 2.18
N ALA A 73 -0.70 -12.22 1.83
CA ALA A 73 0.28 -12.71 2.80
C ALA A 73 0.58 -11.65 3.87
N TRP A 74 0.72 -10.39 3.46
CA TRP A 74 0.97 -9.30 4.41
C TRP A 74 -0.20 -9.10 5.37
N LEU A 75 -1.42 -9.25 4.88
CA LEU A 75 -2.62 -9.00 5.67
C LEU A 75 -2.96 -10.13 6.64
N ARG A 76 -2.48 -11.34 6.34
CA ARG A 76 -2.75 -12.52 7.16
C ARG A 76 -1.76 -12.72 8.31
N ASN A 77 -0.70 -11.97 8.33
CA ASN A 77 0.32 -12.08 9.39
C ASN A 77 -0.02 -11.25 10.61
#